data_b0aeccc28538580c3203bdc68856a7d4
#
_entry.id   b0aeccc28538580c3203bdc68856a7d4
#
_cell.length_a   1.000
_cell.length_b   1.000
_cell.length_c   1.000
_cell.angle_alpha   90.00
_cell.angle_beta   90.00
_cell.angle_gamma   90.00
#
_symmetry.space_group_name_H-M   'P 1'
#
loop_
_entity.id
_entity.type
_entity.pdbx_description
1 polymer ?
#
loop_
_entity_poly.entity_id
_entity_poly.type
_entity_poly.pdbx_seq_one_letter_code
_entity_poly.pdbx_strand_id
1 'polypeptide(L)'
;MFDNDKQGNTSRMFGVYNGEREAEACRIIKTGRITGNIRDTKEENLDIVPCNYFMELAELEIKADKEHAQHDRYKSALHEVSGQYDYCIIDNPPDLGMNVINAMVATHEIIIPVRLDAYSLDGLEELVEQINQIRALNPKARIAGVLITDFEKSDTSEAAERWLRTKSGCHVFQCKIRHSKKAKDATFYRQTPTHYSVRSGAAQDYKAFTEEYVQKFGHLAAEERR
;
A
#
# COMPACT_ATOMS: atom_id res chain seq x y z
N MET A 1 0.56 2.99 -9.53
CA MET A 1 -0.08 2.09 -8.55
C MET A 1 0.42 0.68 -8.75
N PHE A 2 0.72 -0.07 -7.69
CA PHE A 2 1.17 -1.46 -7.79
C PHE A 2 0.25 -2.29 -6.88
N ASP A 3 -0.61 -3.13 -7.47
CA ASP A 3 -1.42 -4.09 -6.71
C ASP A 3 -0.54 -5.29 -6.36
N ASN A 4 -0.36 -5.57 -5.09
CA ASN A 4 0.49 -6.65 -4.58
C ASN A 4 -0.31 -7.72 -3.82
N ASP A 5 -1.64 -7.57 -3.79
CA ASP A 5 -2.53 -8.51 -3.15
C ASP A 5 -3.06 -9.55 -4.15
N LYS A 6 -2.91 -10.83 -3.82
CA LYS A 6 -3.47 -11.95 -4.60
C LYS A 6 -4.99 -11.87 -4.82
N GLN A 7 -5.71 -11.13 -3.97
CA GLN A 7 -7.14 -10.87 -4.16
C GLN A 7 -7.41 -9.97 -5.36
N GLY A 8 -6.45 -9.11 -5.74
CA GLY A 8 -6.53 -8.24 -6.90
C GLY A 8 -7.67 -7.22 -6.81
N ASN A 9 -7.99 -6.74 -5.61
CA ASN A 9 -9.11 -5.81 -5.40
C ASN A 9 -8.84 -4.46 -6.05
N THR A 10 -7.62 -3.95 -5.97
CA THR A 10 -7.19 -2.73 -6.65
C THR A 10 -7.22 -2.92 -8.17
N SER A 11 -6.76 -4.06 -8.69
CA SER A 11 -6.86 -4.40 -10.11
C SER A 11 -8.31 -4.46 -10.61
N ARG A 12 -9.24 -4.96 -9.79
CA ARG A 12 -10.68 -4.98 -10.09
C ARG A 12 -11.28 -3.58 -10.11
N MET A 13 -10.85 -2.73 -9.17
CA MET A 13 -11.32 -1.34 -9.08
C MET A 13 -10.98 -0.57 -10.36
N PHE A 14 -9.77 -0.74 -10.89
CA PHE A 14 -9.35 -0.08 -12.13
C PHE A 14 -9.69 -0.84 -13.42
N GLY A 15 -10.43 -1.97 -13.32
CA GLY A 15 -10.95 -2.71 -14.47
C GLY A 15 -9.89 -3.47 -15.27
N VAL A 16 -8.72 -3.74 -14.70
CA VAL A 16 -7.59 -4.44 -15.35
C VAL A 16 -7.36 -5.85 -14.82
N TYR A 17 -8.17 -6.33 -13.89
CA TYR A 17 -8.08 -7.69 -13.36
C TYR A 17 -8.36 -8.75 -14.43
N ASN A 18 -7.47 -9.73 -14.55
CA ASN A 18 -7.67 -10.92 -15.37
C ASN A 18 -7.37 -12.17 -14.54
N GLY A 19 -8.36 -13.04 -14.34
CA GLY A 19 -8.22 -14.29 -13.59
C GLY A 19 -7.83 -15.50 -14.45
N GLU A 20 -7.72 -15.36 -15.78
CA GLU A 20 -7.45 -16.49 -16.69
C GLU A 20 -5.95 -16.74 -16.92
N ARG A 21 -5.13 -15.76 -16.62
CA ARG A 21 -3.68 -15.80 -16.82
C ARG A 21 -2.94 -15.08 -15.70
N GLU A 22 -1.67 -15.38 -15.58
CA GLU A 22 -0.77 -14.74 -14.63
C GLU A 22 -0.73 -13.22 -14.83
N ALA A 23 -0.95 -12.47 -13.74
CA ALA A 23 -0.94 -11.02 -13.73
C ALA A 23 0.49 -10.46 -13.81
N GLU A 24 0.59 -9.19 -14.11
CA GLU A 24 1.84 -8.46 -14.30
C GLU A 24 2.71 -8.46 -13.02
N ALA A 25 2.12 -8.24 -11.84
CA ALA A 25 2.83 -8.30 -10.56
C ALA A 25 3.48 -9.68 -10.32
N CYS A 26 2.79 -10.76 -10.70
CA CYS A 26 3.32 -12.13 -10.59
C CYS A 26 4.54 -12.34 -11.50
N ARG A 27 4.54 -11.78 -12.71
CA ARG A 27 5.72 -11.84 -13.59
C ARG A 27 6.87 -10.99 -13.07
N ILE A 28 6.58 -9.80 -12.55
CA ILE A 28 7.60 -8.91 -12.01
C ILE A 28 8.32 -9.55 -10.82
N ILE A 29 7.58 -10.16 -9.90
CA ILE A 29 8.21 -10.76 -8.73
C ILE A 29 9.11 -11.95 -9.10
N LYS A 30 8.81 -12.67 -10.18
CA LYS A 30 9.65 -13.78 -10.69
C LYS A 30 10.87 -13.29 -11.46
N THR A 31 10.74 -12.21 -12.21
CA THR A 31 11.78 -11.79 -13.18
C THR A 31 12.60 -10.59 -12.72
N GLY A 32 12.10 -9.77 -11.78
CA GLY A 32 12.69 -8.49 -11.41
C GLY A 32 12.58 -7.42 -12.50
N ARG A 33 11.66 -7.55 -13.47
CA ARG A 33 11.51 -6.65 -14.60
C ARG A 33 10.11 -6.11 -14.73
N ILE A 34 9.99 -4.76 -14.87
CA ILE A 34 8.70 -4.09 -14.99
C ILE A 34 8.34 -3.69 -16.42
N THR A 35 9.31 -3.58 -17.31
CA THR A 35 9.08 -3.19 -18.70
C THR A 35 8.07 -4.14 -19.37
N GLY A 36 6.99 -3.56 -19.94
CA GLY A 36 5.88 -4.31 -20.54
C GLY A 36 4.87 -4.90 -19.56
N ASN A 37 5.01 -4.60 -18.24
CA ASN A 37 4.14 -5.07 -17.17
C ASN A 37 3.36 -3.95 -16.48
N ILE A 38 3.25 -2.78 -17.11
CA ILE A 38 2.43 -1.64 -16.64
C ILE A 38 1.21 -1.53 -17.55
N ARG A 39 0.07 -1.18 -16.99
CA ARG A 39 -1.19 -0.95 -17.70
C ARG A 39 -1.68 0.47 -17.44
N ASP A 40 -2.15 1.10 -18.51
CA ASP A 40 -2.88 2.36 -18.41
C ASP A 40 -4.20 2.15 -17.65
N THR A 41 -4.63 3.17 -16.93
CA THR A 41 -5.97 3.23 -16.35
C THR A 41 -6.81 4.30 -17.04
N LYS A 42 -8.08 4.41 -16.66
CA LYS A 42 -8.97 5.50 -17.11
C LYS A 42 -8.74 6.80 -16.31
N GLU A 43 -7.94 6.73 -15.26
CA GLU A 43 -7.61 7.86 -14.41
C GLU A 43 -6.42 8.61 -15.00
N GLU A 44 -6.54 9.92 -15.08
CA GLU A 44 -5.44 10.76 -15.55
C GLU A 44 -4.21 10.63 -14.64
N ASN A 45 -3.04 10.49 -15.24
CA ASN A 45 -1.75 10.36 -14.54
C ASN A 45 -1.65 9.14 -13.60
N LEU A 46 -2.41 8.07 -13.87
CA LEU A 46 -2.40 6.86 -13.06
C LEU A 46 -2.27 5.61 -13.91
N ASP A 47 -1.13 4.97 -13.80
CA ASP A 47 -0.90 3.62 -14.34
C ASP A 47 -0.91 2.58 -13.23
N ILE A 48 -1.10 1.31 -13.58
CA ILE A 48 -1.18 0.22 -12.63
C ILE A 48 -0.38 -1.01 -13.09
N VAL A 49 0.25 -1.65 -12.12
CA VAL A 49 0.70 -3.04 -12.20
C VAL A 49 -0.37 -3.90 -11.55
N PRO A 50 -1.15 -4.69 -12.30
CA PRO A 50 -2.22 -5.52 -11.74
C PRO A 50 -1.70 -6.81 -11.12
N CYS A 51 -2.48 -7.32 -10.14
CA CYS A 51 -2.26 -8.59 -9.46
C CYS A 51 -3.48 -9.52 -9.55
N ASN A 52 -3.27 -10.79 -9.27
CA ASN A 52 -4.32 -11.80 -9.13
C ASN A 52 -3.83 -13.00 -8.31
N TYR A 53 -4.70 -14.01 -8.14
CA TYR A 53 -4.43 -15.19 -7.31
C TYR A 53 -3.19 -16.01 -7.70
N PHE A 54 -2.65 -15.86 -8.93
CA PHE A 54 -1.39 -16.48 -9.32
C PHE A 54 -0.18 -15.97 -8.54
N MET A 55 -0.31 -14.88 -7.78
CA MET A 55 0.74 -14.40 -6.89
C MET A 55 1.17 -15.47 -5.88
N GLU A 56 0.23 -16.28 -5.39
CA GLU A 56 0.53 -17.37 -4.46
C GLU A 56 1.50 -18.39 -5.07
N LEU A 57 1.30 -18.74 -6.33
CA LEU A 57 2.21 -19.63 -7.05
C LEU A 57 3.55 -18.95 -7.35
N ALA A 58 3.53 -17.67 -7.75
CA ALA A 58 4.75 -16.90 -8.01
C ALA A 58 5.64 -16.79 -6.76
N GLU A 59 5.05 -16.63 -5.56
CA GLU A 59 5.79 -16.64 -4.30
C GLU A 59 6.46 -18.00 -4.00
N LEU A 60 5.78 -19.10 -4.32
CA LEU A 60 6.39 -20.44 -4.18
C LEU A 60 7.57 -20.62 -5.14
N GLU A 61 7.44 -20.17 -6.38
CA GLU A 61 8.51 -20.21 -7.39
C GLU A 61 9.74 -19.43 -6.92
N ILE A 62 9.54 -18.21 -6.38
CA ILE A 62 10.65 -17.40 -5.85
C ILE A 62 11.32 -18.07 -4.65
N LYS A 63 10.55 -18.60 -3.71
CA LYS A 63 11.12 -19.30 -2.54
C LYS A 63 11.96 -20.51 -2.96
N ALA A 64 11.69 -21.11 -4.11
CA ALA A 64 12.45 -22.21 -4.69
C ALA A 64 13.68 -21.75 -5.48
N ASP A 65 13.75 -20.49 -5.92
CA ASP A 65 14.88 -19.92 -6.66
C ASP A 65 16.10 -19.78 -5.74
N LYS A 66 17.14 -20.56 -6.02
CA LYS A 66 18.42 -20.53 -5.28
C LYS A 66 19.53 -19.78 -6.03
N GLU A 67 19.26 -19.37 -7.26
CA GLU A 67 20.27 -18.76 -8.14
C GLU A 67 20.26 -17.24 -8.05
N HIS A 68 19.12 -16.65 -7.67
CA HIS A 68 18.96 -15.21 -7.64
C HIS A 68 18.43 -14.73 -6.30
N ALA A 69 18.71 -13.47 -5.95
CA ALA A 69 18.15 -12.84 -4.76
C ALA A 69 16.62 -12.82 -4.81
N GLN A 70 15.98 -13.24 -3.72
CA GLN A 70 14.54 -13.46 -3.66
C GLN A 70 13.77 -12.22 -3.19
N HIS A 71 14.43 -11.26 -2.55
CA HIS A 71 13.80 -10.16 -1.81
C HIS A 71 13.94 -8.77 -2.46
N ASP A 72 14.65 -8.64 -3.58
CA ASP A 72 14.94 -7.35 -4.23
C ASP A 72 14.35 -7.22 -5.65
N ARG A 73 13.47 -8.13 -6.05
CA ARG A 73 12.88 -8.18 -7.40
C ARG A 73 12.09 -6.91 -7.73
N TYR A 74 11.27 -6.42 -6.77
CA TYR A 74 10.53 -5.17 -6.99
C TYR A 74 11.43 -3.95 -7.02
N LYS A 75 12.49 -3.94 -6.20
CA LYS A 75 13.48 -2.87 -6.23
C LYS A 75 14.17 -2.78 -7.60
N SER A 76 14.62 -3.91 -8.14
CA SER A 76 15.21 -3.99 -9.47
C SER A 76 14.24 -3.55 -10.57
N ALA A 77 13.01 -4.05 -10.51
CA ALA A 77 11.96 -3.70 -11.46
C ALA A 77 11.61 -2.20 -11.45
N LEU A 78 11.38 -1.61 -10.28
CA LEU A 78 11.02 -0.20 -10.15
C LEU A 78 12.17 0.73 -10.57
N HIS A 79 13.41 0.28 -10.48
CA HIS A 79 14.56 1.03 -11.00
C HIS A 79 14.49 1.23 -12.52
N GLU A 80 13.89 0.30 -13.29
CA GLU A 80 13.75 0.42 -14.76
C GLU A 80 12.86 1.61 -15.17
N VAL A 81 11.97 2.06 -14.30
CA VAL A 81 11.03 3.17 -14.55
C VAL A 81 11.30 4.38 -13.64
N SER A 82 12.49 4.42 -13.04
CA SER A 82 12.92 5.54 -12.20
C SER A 82 12.87 6.85 -13.00
N GLY A 83 12.21 7.87 -12.45
CA GLY A 83 12.04 9.18 -13.08
C GLY A 83 10.84 9.28 -14.05
N GLN A 84 10.11 8.19 -14.33
CA GLN A 84 8.88 8.24 -15.14
C GLN A 84 7.64 8.55 -14.29
N TYR A 85 7.69 8.29 -12.99
CA TYR A 85 6.58 8.49 -12.05
C TYR A 85 7.03 9.32 -10.85
N ASP A 86 6.10 10.11 -10.30
CA ASP A 86 6.34 10.88 -9.07
C ASP A 86 6.25 9.99 -7.83
N TYR A 87 5.32 9.04 -7.83
CA TYR A 87 5.07 8.11 -6.73
C TYR A 87 4.76 6.71 -7.25
N CYS A 88 5.22 5.70 -6.52
CA CYS A 88 4.75 4.32 -6.64
C CYS A 88 4.07 3.93 -5.32
N ILE A 89 2.77 3.69 -5.34
CA ILE A 89 2.01 3.20 -4.17
C ILE A 89 1.83 1.70 -4.35
N ILE A 90 2.35 0.91 -3.41
CA ILE A 90 2.24 -0.55 -3.41
C ILE A 90 1.15 -0.94 -2.41
N ASP A 91 0.04 -1.49 -2.91
CA ASP A 91 -1.08 -1.99 -2.10
C ASP A 91 -0.83 -3.43 -1.70
N ASN A 92 -0.58 -3.66 -0.41
CA ASN A 92 -0.12 -4.94 0.13
C ASN A 92 -1.25 -5.69 0.85
N PRO A 93 -1.23 -7.05 0.81
CA PRO A 93 -2.07 -7.86 1.68
C PRO A 93 -1.68 -7.71 3.15
N PRO A 94 -2.53 -8.13 4.09
CA PRO A 94 -2.25 -8.03 5.52
C PRO A 94 -1.22 -9.06 6.04
N ASP A 95 -0.93 -10.10 5.27
CA ASP A 95 0.00 -11.16 5.61
C ASP A 95 1.43 -10.87 5.10
N LEU A 96 2.44 -11.32 5.82
CA LEU A 96 3.84 -11.10 5.49
C LEU A 96 4.37 -12.20 4.56
N GLY A 97 4.02 -12.11 3.27
CA GLY A 97 4.54 -12.99 2.22
C GLY A 97 5.84 -12.48 1.60
N MET A 98 6.40 -13.24 0.67
CA MET A 98 7.59 -12.84 -0.08
C MET A 98 7.32 -11.60 -0.96
N ASN A 99 6.10 -11.45 -1.44
CA ASN A 99 5.61 -10.27 -2.14
C ASN A 99 5.69 -9.00 -1.26
N VAL A 100 5.28 -9.10 0.02
CA VAL A 100 5.34 -7.96 0.97
C VAL A 100 6.79 -7.65 1.36
N ILE A 101 7.63 -8.66 1.54
CA ILE A 101 9.07 -8.45 1.77
C ILE A 101 9.69 -7.69 0.59
N ASN A 102 9.39 -8.08 -0.65
CA ASN A 102 9.86 -7.39 -1.85
C ASN A 102 9.36 -5.92 -1.91
N ALA A 103 8.09 -5.68 -1.54
CA ALA A 103 7.54 -4.34 -1.46
C ALA A 103 8.29 -3.48 -0.43
N MET A 104 8.55 -4.02 0.76
CA MET A 104 9.27 -3.30 1.82
C MET A 104 10.73 -3.00 1.45
N VAL A 105 11.39 -3.92 0.74
CA VAL A 105 12.78 -3.71 0.25
C VAL A 105 12.83 -2.64 -0.84
N ALA A 106 11.75 -2.45 -1.59
CA ALA A 106 11.65 -1.47 -2.66
C ALA A 106 11.12 -0.10 -2.20
N THR A 107 10.56 0.01 -0.99
CA THR A 107 9.85 1.20 -0.54
C THR A 107 10.74 2.16 0.26
N HIS A 108 10.38 3.45 0.28
CA HIS A 108 10.98 4.47 1.14
C HIS A 108 10.12 4.72 2.37
N GLU A 109 8.81 4.66 2.23
CA GLU A 109 7.86 5.04 3.26
C GLU A 109 6.73 4.03 3.38
N ILE A 110 6.39 3.70 4.62
CA ILE A 110 5.35 2.75 4.95
C ILE A 110 4.25 3.49 5.71
N ILE A 111 3.04 3.44 5.18
CA ILE A 111 1.83 3.94 5.84
C ILE A 111 1.06 2.73 6.34
N ILE A 112 0.70 2.72 7.62
CA ILE A 112 -0.03 1.62 8.25
C ILE A 112 -1.47 2.07 8.50
N PRO A 113 -2.46 1.62 7.70
CA PRO A 113 -3.86 1.88 8.00
C PRO A 113 -4.31 1.01 9.18
N VAL A 114 -4.96 1.64 10.17
CA VAL A 114 -5.43 0.97 11.40
C VAL A 114 -6.86 1.34 11.69
N ARG A 115 -7.68 0.36 12.07
CA ARG A 115 -8.99 0.58 12.71
C ARG A 115 -8.79 0.61 14.23
N LEU A 116 -9.62 1.40 14.91
CA LEU A 116 -9.54 1.51 16.38
C LEU A 116 -10.37 0.40 17.06
N ASP A 117 -9.99 -0.85 16.82
CA ASP A 117 -10.49 -2.02 17.53
C ASP A 117 -9.32 -2.78 18.21
N ALA A 118 -9.62 -3.62 19.18
CA ALA A 118 -8.61 -4.30 19.98
C ALA A 118 -7.65 -5.14 19.12
N TYR A 119 -8.18 -5.87 18.16
CA TYR A 119 -7.38 -6.77 17.31
C TYR A 119 -6.42 -6.00 16.41
N SER A 120 -6.86 -4.87 15.87
CA SER A 120 -6.02 -4.02 15.03
C SER A 120 -4.90 -3.34 15.83
N LEU A 121 -5.14 -3.00 17.09
CA LEU A 121 -4.13 -2.39 17.96
C LEU A 121 -3.09 -3.41 18.43
N ASP A 122 -3.52 -4.61 18.80
CA ASP A 122 -2.61 -5.71 19.16
C ASP A 122 -1.70 -6.09 17.98
N GLY A 123 -2.28 -6.21 16.78
CA GLY A 123 -1.53 -6.52 15.56
C GLY A 123 -0.57 -5.42 15.11
N LEU A 124 -0.78 -4.16 15.52
CA LEU A 124 0.10 -3.05 15.16
C LEU A 124 1.50 -3.21 15.75
N GLU A 125 1.62 -3.60 17.01
CA GLU A 125 2.93 -3.77 17.66
C GLU A 125 3.73 -4.89 16.98
N GLU A 126 3.09 -6.03 16.68
CA GLU A 126 3.71 -7.13 15.94
C GLU A 126 4.14 -6.71 14.53
N LEU A 127 3.29 -5.97 13.82
CA LEU A 127 3.60 -5.46 12.47
C LEU A 127 4.80 -4.50 12.49
N VAL A 128 4.85 -3.58 13.45
CA VAL A 128 5.98 -2.64 13.62
C VAL A 128 7.28 -3.40 13.89
N GLU A 129 7.25 -4.44 14.71
CA GLU A 129 8.41 -5.27 14.98
C GLU A 129 8.87 -6.01 13.71
N GLN A 130 7.96 -6.60 12.94
CA GLN A 130 8.25 -7.25 11.66
C GLN A 130 8.84 -6.26 10.65
N ILE A 131 8.28 -5.06 10.52
CA ILE A 131 8.83 -4.00 9.65
C ILE A 131 10.27 -3.66 10.08
N ASN A 132 10.54 -3.54 11.37
CA ASN A 132 11.88 -3.23 11.87
C ASN A 132 12.89 -4.35 11.57
N GLN A 133 12.48 -5.62 11.59
CA GLN A 133 13.33 -6.74 11.18
C GLN A 133 13.66 -6.65 9.67
N ILE A 134 12.70 -6.33 8.82
CA ILE A 134 12.91 -6.21 7.37
C ILE A 134 13.77 -5.00 7.02
N ARG A 135 13.79 -3.95 7.85
CA ARG A 135 14.68 -2.78 7.66
C ARG A 135 16.16 -3.13 7.59
N ALA A 136 16.58 -4.30 8.08
CA ALA A 136 17.94 -4.79 7.85
C ALA A 136 18.27 -4.95 6.34
N LEU A 137 17.27 -5.25 5.51
CA LEU A 137 17.38 -5.39 4.06
C LEU A 137 17.25 -4.04 3.32
N ASN A 138 16.55 -3.07 3.92
CA ASN A 138 16.38 -1.72 3.39
C ASN A 138 16.45 -0.67 4.52
N PRO A 139 17.65 -0.22 4.91
CA PRO A 139 17.80 0.77 5.99
C PRO A 139 17.16 2.14 5.70
N LYS A 140 16.85 2.44 4.43
CA LYS A 140 16.18 3.68 4.03
C LYS A 140 14.66 3.65 4.27
N ALA A 141 14.06 2.45 4.37
CA ALA A 141 12.64 2.33 4.64
C ALA A 141 12.28 2.86 6.03
N ARG A 142 11.22 3.65 6.10
CA ARG A 142 10.72 4.21 7.36
C ARG A 142 9.20 4.10 7.45
N ILE A 143 8.70 3.97 8.66
CA ILE A 143 7.27 4.12 8.93
C ILE A 143 6.96 5.62 8.89
N ALA A 144 6.26 6.07 7.84
CA ALA A 144 5.79 7.45 7.70
C ALA A 144 4.74 7.78 8.75
N GLY A 145 3.88 6.83 9.06
CA GLY A 145 2.92 6.96 10.13
C GLY A 145 1.77 5.95 10.04
N VAL A 146 0.96 6.00 11.07
CA VAL A 146 -0.29 5.24 11.21
C VAL A 146 -1.44 6.13 10.79
N LEU A 147 -2.28 5.65 9.86
CA LEU A 147 -3.50 6.31 9.43
C LEU A 147 -4.72 5.63 10.06
N ILE A 148 -5.44 6.36 10.92
CA ILE A 148 -6.69 5.87 11.49
C ILE A 148 -7.75 5.83 10.39
N THR A 149 -8.34 4.66 10.15
CA THR A 149 -9.38 4.44 9.14
C THR A 149 -10.68 3.94 9.78
N ASP A 150 -11.79 4.11 9.07
CA ASP A 150 -13.12 3.67 9.49
C ASP A 150 -13.52 4.23 10.87
N PHE A 151 -13.14 5.47 11.15
CA PHE A 151 -13.34 6.10 12.46
C PHE A 151 -14.80 6.44 12.70
N GLU A 152 -15.35 5.89 13.77
CA GLU A 152 -16.63 6.29 14.35
C GLU A 152 -16.39 6.88 15.72
N LYS A 153 -17.01 8.06 15.98
CA LYS A 153 -16.85 8.75 17.26
C LYS A 153 -17.58 8.00 18.38
N SER A 154 -16.81 7.55 19.38
CA SER A 154 -17.28 6.94 20.62
C SER A 154 -16.23 7.14 21.71
N ASP A 155 -16.60 6.98 22.97
CA ASP A 155 -15.65 7.07 24.10
C ASP A 155 -14.51 6.03 23.95
N THR A 156 -14.85 4.83 23.46
CA THR A 156 -13.87 3.76 23.19
C THR A 156 -12.90 4.15 22.10
N SER A 157 -13.40 4.66 20.96
CA SER A 157 -12.55 5.09 19.85
C SER A 157 -11.64 6.24 20.25
N GLU A 158 -12.14 7.21 21.01
CA GLU A 158 -11.34 8.32 21.51
C GLU A 158 -10.27 7.87 22.52
N ALA A 159 -10.57 6.89 23.37
CA ALA A 159 -9.60 6.29 24.28
C ALA A 159 -8.51 5.51 23.49
N ALA A 160 -8.90 4.72 22.50
CA ALA A 160 -8.01 3.99 21.63
C ALA A 160 -7.10 4.93 20.83
N GLU A 161 -7.63 6.02 20.27
CA GLU A 161 -6.84 7.05 19.58
C GLU A 161 -5.82 7.70 20.52
N ARG A 162 -6.22 8.07 21.74
CA ARG A 162 -5.28 8.64 22.73
C ARG A 162 -4.15 7.67 23.06
N TRP A 163 -4.48 6.39 23.23
CA TRP A 163 -3.48 5.34 23.46
C TRP A 163 -2.53 5.23 22.28
N LEU A 164 -3.06 5.13 21.07
CA LEU A 164 -2.29 5.01 19.83
C LEU A 164 -1.30 6.20 19.69
N ARG A 165 -1.76 7.43 19.92
CA ARG A 165 -0.92 8.63 19.80
C ARG A 165 0.14 8.76 20.90
N THR A 166 -0.05 8.14 22.06
CA THR A 166 0.84 8.30 23.23
C THR A 166 1.72 7.10 23.51
N LYS A 167 1.31 5.90 23.09
CA LYS A 167 1.93 4.63 23.50
C LYS A 167 2.50 3.80 22.35
N SER A 168 2.01 3.93 21.13
CA SER A 168 2.47 3.09 20.02
C SER A 168 3.92 3.34 19.59
N GLY A 169 4.53 4.45 20.00
CA GLY A 169 5.87 4.84 19.51
C GLY A 169 5.91 5.26 18.05
N CYS A 170 4.79 5.18 17.32
CA CYS A 170 4.69 5.55 15.92
C CYS A 170 4.12 6.97 15.75
N HIS A 171 4.53 7.63 14.67
CA HIS A 171 3.80 8.82 14.24
C HIS A 171 2.37 8.44 13.81
N VAL A 172 1.37 9.17 14.29
CA VAL A 172 -0.03 9.01 13.88
C VAL A 172 -0.47 10.27 13.14
N PHE A 173 -0.94 10.12 11.90
CA PHE A 173 -1.43 11.24 11.12
C PHE A 173 -2.54 12.01 11.85
N GLN A 174 -2.61 13.32 11.65
CA GLN A 174 -3.67 14.14 12.26
C GLN A 174 -5.01 13.83 11.61
N CYS A 175 -4.99 13.65 10.30
CA CYS A 175 -6.14 13.24 9.53
C CYS A 175 -6.59 11.83 9.91
N LYS A 176 -7.90 11.63 9.96
CA LYS A 176 -8.57 10.33 10.16
C LYS A 176 -9.58 10.13 9.05
N ILE A 177 -9.68 8.91 8.56
CA ILE A 177 -10.71 8.56 7.59
C ILE A 177 -11.95 8.10 8.37
N ARG A 178 -13.01 8.90 8.36
CA ARG A 178 -14.26 8.57 9.05
C ARG A 178 -14.99 7.43 8.38
N HIS A 179 -15.75 6.67 9.16
CA HIS A 179 -16.69 5.69 8.65
C HIS A 179 -17.63 6.32 7.61
N SER A 180 -17.85 5.65 6.49
CA SER A 180 -18.70 6.16 5.41
C SER A 180 -19.39 5.03 4.66
N LYS A 181 -20.71 5.02 4.73
CA LYS A 181 -21.54 4.12 3.89
C LYS A 181 -21.25 4.34 2.41
N LYS A 182 -21.02 5.57 1.97
CA LYS A 182 -20.70 5.89 0.57
C LYS A 182 -19.35 5.32 0.14
N ALA A 183 -18.36 5.27 1.02
CA ALA A 183 -17.08 4.60 0.72
C ALA A 183 -17.30 3.09 0.53
N LYS A 184 -18.14 2.47 1.35
CA LYS A 184 -18.53 1.06 1.19
C LYS A 184 -19.32 0.84 -0.11
N ASP A 185 -20.30 1.70 -0.41
CA ASP A 185 -21.09 1.60 -1.63
C ASP A 185 -20.21 1.74 -2.89
N ALA A 186 -19.21 2.63 -2.87
CA ALA A 186 -18.28 2.86 -3.96
C ALA A 186 -17.59 1.55 -4.41
N THR A 187 -17.28 0.63 -3.48
CA THR A 187 -16.65 -0.65 -3.80
C THR A 187 -17.53 -1.54 -4.70
N PHE A 188 -18.86 -1.52 -4.52
CA PHE A 188 -19.81 -2.26 -5.38
C PHE A 188 -19.81 -1.74 -6.82
N TYR A 189 -19.57 -0.42 -6.99
CA TYR A 189 -19.51 0.23 -8.30
C TYR A 189 -18.09 0.26 -8.88
N ARG A 190 -17.11 -0.31 -8.19
CA ARG A 190 -15.69 -0.29 -8.57
C ARG A 190 -15.20 1.12 -8.85
N GLN A 191 -15.52 2.04 -7.94
CA GLN A 191 -15.14 3.44 -8.00
C GLN A 191 -14.39 3.83 -6.73
N THR A 192 -13.49 4.79 -6.85
CA THR A 192 -12.88 5.40 -5.67
C THR A 192 -13.93 6.23 -4.91
N PRO A 193 -13.80 6.41 -3.59
CA PRO A 193 -14.69 7.27 -2.82
C PRO A 193 -14.82 8.70 -3.39
N THR A 194 -13.73 9.20 -3.98
CA THR A 194 -13.66 10.53 -4.61
C THR A 194 -14.47 10.61 -5.90
N HIS A 195 -14.50 9.54 -6.71
CA HIS A 195 -15.33 9.48 -7.93
C HIS A 195 -16.80 9.21 -7.61
N TYR A 196 -17.06 8.25 -6.72
CA TYR A 196 -18.43 7.91 -6.36
C TYR A 196 -19.16 9.05 -5.67
N SER A 197 -18.49 9.76 -4.77
CA SER A 197 -19.08 10.88 -4.04
C SER A 197 -18.02 11.85 -3.51
N VAL A 198 -17.59 12.78 -4.35
CA VAL A 198 -16.55 13.80 -4.03
C VAL A 198 -16.84 14.59 -2.75
N ARG A 199 -18.12 14.78 -2.41
CA ARG A 199 -18.57 15.50 -1.21
C ARG A 199 -18.76 14.60 0.00
N SER A 200 -18.50 13.29 -0.09
CA SER A 200 -18.60 12.40 1.07
C SER A 200 -17.51 12.72 2.10
N GLY A 201 -17.81 12.46 3.38
CA GLY A 201 -16.84 12.68 4.44
C GLY A 201 -15.53 11.94 4.19
N ALA A 202 -15.60 10.64 3.81
CA ALA A 202 -14.40 9.86 3.50
C ALA A 202 -13.59 10.43 2.33
N ALA A 203 -14.23 10.90 1.25
CA ALA A 203 -13.53 11.51 0.12
C ALA A 203 -12.77 12.78 0.54
N GLN A 204 -13.39 13.60 1.37
CA GLN A 204 -12.74 14.81 1.91
C GLN A 204 -11.60 14.46 2.86
N ASP A 205 -11.77 13.43 3.70
CA ASP A 205 -10.75 12.99 4.64
C ASP A 205 -9.53 12.42 3.89
N TYR A 206 -9.73 11.61 2.82
CA TYR A 206 -8.63 11.12 1.99
C TYR A 206 -7.89 12.28 1.29
N LYS A 207 -8.61 13.29 0.83
CA LYS A 207 -7.96 14.48 0.26
C LYS A 207 -7.11 15.21 1.30
N ALA A 208 -7.65 15.45 2.49
CA ALA A 208 -6.93 16.11 3.57
C ALA A 208 -5.72 15.28 4.04
N PHE A 209 -5.85 13.95 4.10
CA PHE A 209 -4.74 13.05 4.37
C PHE A 209 -3.65 13.15 3.31
N THR A 210 -4.02 13.19 2.02
CA THR A 210 -3.05 13.35 0.94
C THR A 210 -2.29 14.67 1.06
N GLU A 211 -2.97 15.76 1.38
CA GLU A 211 -2.36 17.08 1.61
C GLU A 211 -1.38 17.04 2.82
N GLU A 212 -1.78 16.42 3.94
CA GLU A 212 -0.91 16.22 5.12
C GLU A 212 0.34 15.40 4.76
N TYR A 213 0.16 14.30 4.01
CA TYR A 213 1.26 13.44 3.59
C TYR A 213 2.23 14.19 2.68
N VAL A 214 1.74 14.84 1.62
CA VAL A 214 2.57 15.56 0.66
C VAL A 214 3.31 16.73 1.33
N GLN A 215 2.65 17.46 2.22
CA GLN A 215 3.30 18.53 2.97
C GLN A 215 4.47 18.01 3.83
N LYS A 216 4.32 16.84 4.42
CA LYS A 216 5.31 16.28 5.33
C LYS A 216 6.43 15.51 4.61
N PHE A 217 6.12 14.80 3.54
CA PHE A 217 7.02 13.86 2.89
C PHE A 217 7.30 14.16 1.41
N GLY A 218 6.52 15.02 0.76
CA GLY A 218 6.63 15.27 -0.69
C GLY A 218 7.98 15.85 -1.14
N HIS A 219 8.71 16.53 -0.25
CA HIS A 219 10.05 17.04 -0.55
C HIS A 219 11.10 15.94 -0.74
N LEU A 220 10.89 14.77 -0.13
CA LEU A 220 11.84 13.66 -0.19
C LEU A 220 11.86 13.02 -1.58
N ALA A 221 10.70 12.94 -2.24
CA ALA A 221 10.61 12.50 -3.63
C ALA A 221 11.38 13.43 -4.60
N ALA A 222 11.56 14.70 -4.23
CA ALA A 222 12.33 15.67 -5.03
C ALA A 222 13.84 15.60 -4.79
N GLU A 223 14.29 15.19 -3.61
CA GLU A 223 15.72 15.07 -3.27
C GLU A 223 16.35 13.80 -3.86
N GLU A 224 15.60 12.70 -3.96
CA GLU A 224 16.09 11.44 -4.54
C GLU A 224 16.16 11.44 -6.07
N ARG A 225 15.60 12.46 -6.75
CA ARG A 225 15.72 12.69 -8.20
C ARG A 225 16.99 13.46 -8.60
N ARG A 226 17.77 13.93 -7.64
CA ARG A 226 19.05 14.64 -7.86
C ARG A 226 20.24 13.73 -7.65
#